data_d2a245b49086e30150fb7dfc484eedc1
#
_entry.id   d2a245b49086e30150fb7dfc484eedc1
#
_cell.length_a   1.000
_cell.length_b   1.000
_cell.length_c   1.000
_cell.angle_alpha   90.00
_cell.angle_beta   90.00
_cell.angle_gamma   90.00
#
_symmetry.space_group_name_H-M   'P 1'
#
loop_
_entity.id
_entity.type
_entity.pdbx_description
1 polymer ?
#
loop_
_entity_poly.entity_id
_entity_poly.type
_entity_poly.pdbx_seq_one_letter_code
_entity_poly.pdbx_strand_id
1 'polypeptide(L)'
;MMAKAIARHVRMTPRKVGYVITPLRRRTVAEALAILSTTNKRAAKPVAKLVASAFANAKQQHPELQEDQVIISKVVADEGPRWKRFRAAAFGRAARILKRTTHITVELEKR
;
A
#
# COMPACT_ATOMS: atom_id res chain seq x y z
N MET A 1 17.70 5.26 3.08
CA MET A 1 16.26 5.46 3.33
C MET A 1 16.04 6.78 4.06
N MET A 2 15.19 7.64 3.54
CA MET A 2 14.90 8.94 4.16
C MET A 2 13.72 8.84 5.13
N ALA A 3 12.65 8.18 4.73
CA ALA A 3 11.46 7.99 5.52
C ALA A 3 10.72 6.74 5.08
N LYS A 4 9.90 6.20 5.96
CA LYS A 4 9.04 5.09 5.59
C LYS A 4 7.70 5.18 6.31
N ALA A 5 6.70 4.52 5.76
CA ALA A 5 5.41 4.33 6.40
C ALA A 5 4.93 2.90 6.13
N ILE A 6 4.19 2.36 7.08
CA ILE A 6 3.65 1.00 6.99
C ILE A 6 2.16 1.05 7.28
N ALA A 7 1.36 0.48 6.39
CA ALA A 7 -0.06 0.24 6.64
C ALA A 7 -0.24 -1.24 6.97
N ARG A 8 -0.73 -1.54 8.17
CA ARG A 8 -0.91 -2.91 8.62
C ARG A 8 -2.37 -3.32 8.54
N HIS A 9 -2.58 -4.62 8.29
CA HIS A 9 -3.92 -5.24 8.32
C HIS A 9 -4.90 -4.62 7.32
N VAL A 10 -4.40 -4.23 6.14
CA VAL A 10 -5.27 -3.76 5.08
C VAL A 10 -6.10 -4.93 4.55
N ARG A 11 -7.43 -4.77 4.53
CA ARG A 11 -8.38 -5.83 4.16
C ARG A 11 -8.44 -6.02 2.64
N MET A 12 -7.31 -6.40 2.05
CA MET A 12 -7.19 -6.70 0.63
C MET A 12 -6.15 -7.78 0.45
N THR A 13 -6.25 -8.54 -0.65
CA THR A 13 -5.23 -9.55 -0.95
C THR A 13 -3.95 -8.86 -1.42
N PRO A 14 -2.76 -9.42 -1.11
CA PRO A 14 -1.49 -8.87 -1.59
C PRO A 14 -1.42 -8.76 -3.10
N ARG A 15 -2.03 -9.71 -3.83
CA ARG A 15 -2.05 -9.70 -5.29
C ARG A 15 -2.76 -8.46 -5.85
N LYS A 16 -3.91 -8.09 -5.29
CA LYS A 16 -4.66 -6.92 -5.73
C LYS A 16 -3.93 -5.62 -5.43
N VAL A 17 -3.31 -5.54 -4.26
CA VAL A 17 -2.46 -4.40 -3.90
C VAL A 17 -1.25 -4.34 -4.83
N GLY A 18 -0.66 -5.49 -5.16
CA GLY A 18 0.49 -5.56 -6.06
C GLY A 18 0.26 -4.90 -7.42
N TYR A 19 -0.93 -5.05 -7.98
CA TYR A 19 -1.26 -4.40 -9.25
C TYR A 19 -1.24 -2.88 -9.17
N VAL A 20 -1.54 -2.32 -8.01
CA VAL A 20 -1.56 -0.88 -7.80
C VAL A 20 -0.17 -0.33 -7.51
N ILE A 21 0.65 -1.07 -6.74
CA ILE A 21 1.96 -0.57 -6.30
C ILE A 21 3.08 -0.76 -7.34
N THR A 22 2.96 -1.73 -8.24
CA THR A 22 4.01 -2.02 -9.21
C THR A 22 4.40 -0.80 -10.06
N PRO A 23 3.45 0.00 -10.60
CA PRO A 23 3.81 1.19 -11.37
C PRO A 23 4.46 2.30 -10.57
N LEU A 24 4.42 2.24 -9.24
CA LEU A 24 4.90 3.33 -8.38
C LEU A 24 6.40 3.25 -8.09
N ARG A 25 7.03 2.12 -8.36
CA ARG A 25 8.45 1.92 -8.05
C ARG A 25 9.30 2.91 -8.84
N ARG A 26 10.22 3.56 -8.14
CA ARG A 26 11.16 4.54 -8.72
C ARG A 26 10.49 5.81 -9.24
N ARG A 27 9.21 6.00 -8.96
CA ARG A 27 8.52 7.25 -9.30
C ARG A 27 8.68 8.26 -8.18
N THR A 28 8.63 9.55 -8.53
CA THR A 28 8.58 10.58 -7.49
C THR A 28 7.25 10.51 -6.75
N VAL A 29 7.20 11.09 -5.56
CA VAL A 29 5.95 11.15 -4.79
C VAL A 29 4.86 11.86 -5.58
N ALA A 30 5.21 12.97 -6.28
CA ALA A 30 4.25 13.70 -7.11
C ALA A 30 3.66 12.81 -8.22
N GLU A 31 4.53 12.08 -8.93
CA GLU A 31 4.08 11.16 -9.98
C GLU A 31 3.23 10.03 -9.43
N ALA A 32 3.64 9.47 -8.30
CA ALA A 32 2.91 8.37 -7.68
C ALA A 32 1.50 8.78 -7.25
N LEU A 33 1.36 9.94 -6.63
CA LEU A 33 0.05 10.44 -6.22
C LEU A 33 -0.83 10.76 -7.43
N ALA A 34 -0.26 11.28 -8.50
CA ALA A 34 -0.99 11.51 -9.74
C ALA A 34 -1.49 10.21 -10.36
N ILE A 35 -0.64 9.18 -10.42
CA ILE A 35 -1.02 7.86 -10.92
C ILE A 35 -2.16 7.27 -10.08
N LEU A 36 -2.05 7.34 -8.77
CA LEU A 36 -3.04 6.78 -7.86
C LEU A 36 -4.39 7.51 -7.93
N SER A 37 -4.37 8.82 -8.18
CA SER A 37 -5.60 9.60 -8.29
C SER A 37 -6.43 9.20 -9.53
N THR A 38 -5.78 8.67 -10.56
CA THR A 38 -6.45 8.23 -11.79
C THR A 38 -6.66 6.73 -11.86
N THR A 39 -6.13 5.97 -10.90
CA THR A 39 -6.27 4.52 -10.86
C THR A 39 -7.64 4.12 -10.33
N ASN A 40 -8.40 3.43 -11.16
CA ASN A 40 -9.76 3.00 -10.79
C ASN A 40 -9.72 1.60 -10.14
N LYS A 41 -9.06 1.52 -8.99
CA LYS A 41 -8.96 0.28 -8.21
C LYS A 41 -9.14 0.61 -6.74
N ARG A 42 -9.77 -0.30 -6.02
CA ARG A 42 -10.06 -0.13 -4.59
C ARG A 42 -8.79 0.10 -3.75
N ALA A 43 -7.70 -0.58 -4.12
CA ALA A 43 -6.44 -0.47 -3.38
C ALA A 43 -5.73 0.88 -3.57
N ALA A 44 -6.10 1.67 -4.57
CA ALA A 44 -5.43 2.94 -4.85
C ALA A 44 -5.56 3.94 -3.70
N LYS A 45 -6.72 4.00 -3.07
CA LYS A 45 -6.97 4.95 -1.99
C LYS A 45 -6.11 4.70 -0.74
N PRO A 46 -6.05 3.48 -0.17
CA PRO A 46 -5.15 3.21 0.95
C PRO A 46 -3.68 3.41 0.60
N VAL A 47 -3.27 3.05 -0.61
CA VAL A 47 -1.89 3.24 -1.05
C VAL A 47 -1.55 4.72 -1.16
N ALA A 48 -2.46 5.54 -1.71
CA ALA A 48 -2.26 6.99 -1.79
C ALA A 48 -2.10 7.61 -0.40
N LYS A 49 -2.91 7.21 0.56
CA LYS A 49 -2.79 7.67 1.94
C LYS A 49 -1.45 7.29 2.54
N LEU A 50 -0.97 6.08 2.26
CA LEU A 50 0.30 5.60 2.78
C LEU A 50 1.47 6.38 2.20
N VAL A 51 1.47 6.65 0.89
CA VAL A 51 2.50 7.45 0.24
C VAL A 51 2.50 8.87 0.81
N ALA A 52 1.34 9.48 0.97
CA ALA A 52 1.23 10.81 1.58
C ALA A 52 1.75 10.82 3.02
N SER A 53 1.47 9.78 3.80
CA SER A 53 1.96 9.63 5.16
C SER A 53 3.49 9.53 5.22
N ALA A 54 4.07 8.73 4.32
CA ALA A 54 5.53 8.59 4.23
C ALA A 54 6.19 9.94 3.88
N PHE A 55 5.59 10.69 2.95
CA PHE A 55 6.09 12.00 2.59
C PHE A 55 5.97 12.98 3.75
N ALA A 56 4.87 12.96 4.50
CA ALA A 56 4.71 13.79 5.68
C ALA A 56 5.78 13.49 6.73
N ASN A 57 6.14 12.21 6.90
CA ASN A 57 7.23 11.81 7.80
C ASN A 57 8.57 12.39 7.32
N ALA A 58 8.82 12.38 6.02
CA ALA A 58 10.04 12.97 5.46
C ALA A 58 10.08 14.49 5.68
N LYS A 59 8.95 15.17 5.54
CA LYS A 59 8.86 16.62 5.74
C LYS A 59 9.06 17.05 7.18
N GLN A 60 8.79 16.18 8.14
CA GLN A 60 9.07 16.51 9.54
C GLN A 60 10.55 16.73 9.78
N GLN A 61 11.41 15.99 9.10
CA GLN A 61 12.86 16.13 9.21
C GLN A 61 13.43 17.16 8.23
N HIS A 62 12.76 17.36 7.11
CA HIS A 62 13.19 18.25 6.02
C HIS A 62 12.00 19.10 5.54
N PRO A 63 11.62 20.17 6.28
CA PRO A 63 10.41 20.93 5.95
C PRO A 63 10.38 21.56 4.57
N GLU A 64 11.55 21.77 3.96
CA GLU A 64 11.67 22.37 2.63
C GLU A 64 11.48 21.40 1.47
N LEU A 65 11.30 20.11 1.75
CA LEU A 65 11.13 19.10 0.70
C LEU A 65 9.89 19.32 -0.14
N GLN A 66 10.05 19.13 -1.45
CA GLN A 66 8.93 19.10 -2.40
C GLN A 66 8.69 17.68 -2.88
N GLU A 67 7.47 17.41 -3.32
CA GLU A 67 7.07 16.06 -3.76
C GLU A 67 7.86 15.54 -4.96
N ASP A 68 8.41 16.41 -5.78
CA ASP A 68 9.20 16.03 -6.96
C ASP A 68 10.66 15.74 -6.63
N GLN A 69 11.10 16.01 -5.40
CA GLN A 69 12.47 15.78 -4.96
C GLN A 69 12.67 14.42 -4.28
N VAL A 70 11.62 13.67 -4.07
CA VAL A 70 11.63 12.42 -3.32
C VAL A 70 11.07 11.31 -4.19
N ILE A 71 11.76 10.19 -4.26
CA ILE A 71 11.32 9.01 -5.01
C ILE A 71 10.91 7.88 -4.07
N ILE A 72 10.07 7.01 -4.57
CA ILE A 72 9.70 5.77 -3.88
C ILE A 72 10.79 4.74 -4.19
N SER A 73 11.66 4.50 -3.23
CA SER A 73 12.75 3.53 -3.40
C SER A 73 12.28 2.10 -3.21
N LYS A 74 11.28 1.90 -2.36
CA LYS A 74 10.74 0.58 -2.08
C LYS A 74 9.25 0.70 -1.77
N VAL A 75 8.47 -0.14 -2.42
CA VAL A 75 7.06 -0.32 -2.09
C VAL A 75 6.74 -1.80 -2.23
N VAL A 76 6.29 -2.42 -1.15
CA VAL A 76 6.01 -3.85 -1.12
C VAL A 76 4.69 -4.12 -0.39
N ALA A 77 4.06 -5.21 -0.77
CA ALA A 77 2.86 -5.72 -0.15
C ALA A 77 3.14 -7.11 0.38
N ASP A 78 3.19 -7.25 1.69
CA ASP A 78 3.43 -8.53 2.35
C ASP A 78 2.12 -9.08 2.91
N GLU A 79 2.00 -10.41 2.89
CA GLU A 79 0.82 -11.06 3.41
C GLU A 79 0.76 -10.91 4.93
N GLY A 80 -0.41 -10.43 5.41
CA GLY A 80 -0.68 -10.35 6.84
C GLY A 80 -1.50 -11.55 7.32
N PRO A 81 -2.02 -11.49 8.56
CA PRO A 81 -2.83 -12.58 9.10
C PRO A 81 -4.05 -12.87 8.25
N ARG A 82 -4.39 -14.13 8.14
CA ARG A 82 -5.59 -14.59 7.44
C ARG A 82 -6.69 -14.83 8.46
N TRP A 83 -7.84 -14.20 8.23
CA TRP A 83 -9.01 -14.43 9.06
C TRP A 83 -9.88 -15.49 8.41
N LYS A 84 -10.10 -16.58 9.14
CA LYS A 84 -10.90 -17.70 8.66
C LYS A 84 -12.36 -17.45 8.97
N ARG A 85 -13.22 -17.69 7.99
CA ARG A 85 -14.67 -17.66 8.13
C ARG A 85 -15.22 -18.96 7.59
N PHE A 86 -16.37 -19.38 8.12
CA PHE A 86 -17.06 -20.57 7.66
C PHE A 86 -18.48 -20.19 7.24
N ARG A 87 -18.96 -20.86 6.22
CA ARG A 87 -20.37 -20.79 5.85
C ARG A 87 -20.85 -22.19 5.52
N ALA A 88 -22.17 -22.43 5.70
CA ALA A 88 -22.77 -23.71 5.42
C ALA A 88 -22.62 -24.04 3.93
N ALA A 89 -22.22 -25.28 3.66
CA ALA A 89 -22.16 -25.83 2.31
C ALA A 89 -23.16 -26.98 2.21
N ALA A 90 -23.35 -27.51 0.98
CA ALA A 90 -24.26 -28.64 0.77
C ALA A 90 -23.90 -29.84 1.66
N PHE A 91 -24.91 -30.62 2.02
CA PHE A 91 -24.78 -31.84 2.83
C PHE A 91 -24.26 -31.60 4.26
N GLY A 92 -24.56 -30.44 4.83
CA GLY A 92 -24.19 -30.14 6.21
C GLY A 92 -22.72 -29.85 6.45
N ARG A 93 -21.92 -29.73 5.40
CA ARG A 93 -20.50 -29.37 5.51
C ARG A 93 -20.35 -27.87 5.65
N ALA A 94 -19.27 -27.44 6.32
CA ALA A 94 -18.88 -26.03 6.39
C ALA A 94 -17.81 -25.74 5.34
N ALA A 95 -18.02 -24.67 4.55
CA ALA A 95 -17.01 -24.19 3.60
C ALA A 95 -16.14 -23.14 4.28
N ARG A 96 -14.83 -23.32 4.16
CA ARG A 96 -13.86 -22.40 4.75
C ARG A 96 -13.61 -21.21 3.81
N ILE A 97 -13.73 -20.00 4.35
CA ILE A 97 -13.45 -18.76 3.62
C ILE A 97 -12.27 -18.07 4.29
N LEU A 98 -11.25 -17.72 3.51
CA LEU A 98 -10.09 -16.99 4.00
C LEU A 98 -10.25 -15.51 3.68
N LYS A 99 -10.19 -14.67 4.72
CA LYS A 99 -10.13 -13.22 4.58
C LYS A 99 -8.67 -12.80 4.76
N ARG A 100 -8.02 -12.52 3.65
CA ARG A 100 -6.60 -12.16 3.65
C ARG A 100 -6.42 -10.69 3.97
N THR A 101 -5.31 -10.37 4.62
CA THR A 101 -4.89 -9.00 4.88
C THR A 101 -3.50 -8.78 4.31
N THR A 102 -3.12 -7.52 4.15
CA THR A 102 -1.85 -7.14 3.56
C THR A 102 -1.20 -6.07 4.42
N HIS A 103 0.11 -6.17 4.59
CA HIS A 103 0.94 -5.10 5.16
C HIS A 103 1.66 -4.42 4.01
N ILE A 104 1.46 -3.12 3.86
CA ILE A 104 2.06 -2.34 2.78
C ILE A 104 3.15 -1.46 3.39
N THR A 105 4.36 -1.53 2.83
CA THR A 105 5.50 -0.74 3.26
C THR A 105 5.95 0.16 2.13
N VAL A 106 6.12 1.45 2.41
CA VAL A 106 6.66 2.42 1.47
C VAL A 106 7.91 3.04 2.09
N GLU A 107 9.01 3.03 1.36
CA GLU A 107 10.25 3.70 1.74
C GLU A 107 10.59 4.76 0.70
N LEU A 108 11.00 5.92 1.19
CA LEU A 108 11.33 7.08 0.35
C LEU A 108 12.82 7.40 0.42
N GLU A 109 13.35 7.89 -0.69
CA GLU A 109 14.72 8.38 -0.78
C GLU A 109 14.73 9.72 -1.52
N LYS A 110 15.75 10.53 -1.24
CA LYS A 110 15.97 11.76 -1.99
C LYS A 110 16.35 11.42 -3.42
N ARG A 111 15.78 12.14 -4.35
CA ARG A 111 16.04 11.98 -5.79
C ARG A 111 17.47 12.32 -6.18
#